data_dbd69605e480d6868985b09670cd3251
#
_entry.id   dbd69605e480d6868985b09670cd3251
#
_cell.length_a   1.000
_cell.length_b   1.000
_cell.length_c   1.000
_cell.angle_alpha   90.00
_cell.angle_beta   90.00
_cell.angle_gamma   90.00
#
_symmetry.space_group_name_H-M   'P 1'
#
loop_
_entity.id
_entity.type
_entity.pdbx_description
1 polymer ?
#
loop_
_entity_poly.entity_id
_entity_poly.type
_entity_poly.pdbx_seq_one_letter_code
_entity_poly.pdbx_strand_id
1 'polypeptide(L)'
;MTIKKKSQMVKVNLAIENKNWKSRYPTVNLFLTKSIKKILSSIFPSRAIAFEISILLTGSKNMKNLNKKFRKINKDTDVLSFPAEEKNFFKKDFTLKKKLYLGDIALSYQYIGAIIKKQNVSFDDYFKKMLVHGVLHLIGHEHDSFKKYKKMNLLEQKIIRNI
;
A
#
# COMPACT_ATOMS: atom_id res chain seq x y z
N MET A 1 2.75 -35.27 8.24
CA MET A 1 2.62 -34.11 9.16
C MET A 1 2.23 -32.89 8.37
N THR A 2 1.00 -32.45 8.48
CA THR A 2 0.50 -31.26 7.76
C THR A 2 0.97 -30.04 8.56
N ILE A 3 2.00 -29.34 8.07
CA ILE A 3 2.44 -28.08 8.65
C ILE A 3 1.28 -27.09 8.47
N LYS A 4 0.51 -26.81 9.53
CA LYS A 4 -0.46 -25.72 9.55
C LYS A 4 0.28 -24.43 9.22
N LYS A 5 0.10 -23.92 7.99
CA LYS A 5 0.55 -22.57 7.60
C LYS A 5 -0.01 -21.58 8.64
N LYS A 6 0.84 -21.08 9.55
CA LYS A 6 0.45 -19.98 10.45
C LYS A 6 0.02 -18.82 9.57
N SER A 7 -1.26 -18.45 9.64
CA SER A 7 -1.79 -17.34 8.85
C SER A 7 -1.12 -16.04 9.32
N GLN A 8 -0.61 -15.25 8.39
CA GLN A 8 -0.09 -13.92 8.68
C GLN A 8 -1.20 -13.06 9.31
N MET A 9 -0.87 -12.39 10.41
CA MET A 9 -1.75 -11.40 11.03
C MET A 9 -1.44 -10.03 10.41
N VAL A 10 -2.47 -9.33 10.00
CA VAL A 10 -2.36 -7.95 9.46
C VAL A 10 -3.32 -7.06 10.22
N LYS A 11 -2.80 -6.00 10.81
CA LYS A 11 -3.56 -4.93 11.44
C LYS A 11 -3.50 -3.68 10.57
N VAL A 12 -4.66 -3.15 10.17
CA VAL A 12 -4.78 -1.90 9.43
C VAL A 12 -5.35 -0.83 10.37
N ASN A 13 -4.59 0.23 10.61
CA ASN A 13 -5.06 1.44 11.27
C ASN A 13 -5.62 2.36 10.20
N LEU A 14 -6.93 2.57 10.18
CA LEU A 14 -7.61 3.29 9.11
C LEU A 14 -8.13 4.64 9.59
N ALA A 15 -7.77 5.71 8.88
CA ALA A 15 -8.38 7.02 8.97
C ALA A 15 -9.08 7.38 7.65
N ILE A 16 -10.30 7.90 7.71
CA ILE A 16 -11.10 8.30 6.54
C ILE A 16 -11.53 9.76 6.70
N GLU A 17 -10.94 10.65 5.90
CA GLU A 17 -11.27 12.07 5.89
C GLU A 17 -12.25 12.45 4.78
N ASN A 18 -12.27 11.72 3.68
CA ASN A 18 -13.16 11.97 2.56
C ASN A 18 -14.30 10.95 2.53
N LYS A 19 -15.54 11.44 2.71
CA LYS A 19 -16.75 10.61 2.79
C LYS A 19 -17.01 9.73 1.55
N ASN A 20 -16.53 10.13 0.37
CA ASN A 20 -16.72 9.39 -0.86
C ASN A 20 -16.11 7.97 -0.79
N TRP A 21 -15.07 7.78 0.01
CA TRP A 21 -14.50 6.46 0.29
C TRP A 21 -15.52 5.51 0.94
N LYS A 22 -16.23 6.00 1.99
CA LYS A 22 -17.27 5.21 2.67
C LYS A 22 -18.47 4.94 1.77
N SER A 23 -18.85 5.92 0.94
CA SER A 23 -19.96 5.77 0.00
C SER A 23 -19.67 4.71 -1.06
N ARG A 24 -18.43 4.66 -1.56
CA ARG A 24 -18.00 3.65 -2.55
C ARG A 24 -17.75 2.29 -1.93
N TYR A 25 -17.15 2.25 -0.74
CA TYR A 25 -16.78 1.03 -0.02
C TYR A 25 -17.35 1.08 1.41
N PRO A 26 -18.60 0.66 1.64
CA PRO A 26 -19.17 0.63 2.99
C PRO A 26 -18.35 -0.21 3.98
N THR A 27 -17.69 -1.26 3.48
CA THR A 27 -16.82 -2.16 4.27
C THR A 27 -15.34 -1.98 3.93
N VAL A 28 -14.89 -0.74 3.72
CA VAL A 28 -13.52 -0.43 3.26
C VAL A 28 -12.43 -1.01 4.18
N ASN A 29 -12.64 -1.07 5.48
CA ASN A 29 -11.69 -1.66 6.41
C ASN A 29 -11.45 -3.15 6.12
N LEU A 30 -12.53 -3.89 5.87
CA LEU A 30 -12.46 -5.31 5.51
C LEU A 30 -11.77 -5.50 4.16
N PHE A 31 -12.09 -4.65 3.18
CA PHE A 31 -11.45 -4.66 1.86
C PHE A 31 -9.93 -4.45 1.98
N LEU A 32 -9.51 -3.41 2.70
CA LEU A 32 -8.10 -3.08 2.90
C LEU A 32 -7.36 -4.20 3.63
N THR A 33 -7.93 -4.71 4.73
CA THR A 33 -7.30 -5.78 5.51
C THR A 33 -7.11 -7.04 4.68
N LYS A 34 -8.11 -7.45 3.90
CA LYS A 34 -8.01 -8.61 3.00
C LYS A 34 -6.98 -8.39 1.89
N SER A 35 -7.00 -7.22 1.25
CA SER A 35 -6.07 -6.89 0.15
C SER A 35 -4.63 -6.86 0.64
N ILE A 36 -4.35 -6.15 1.74
CA ILE A 36 -3.00 -6.04 2.31
C ILE A 36 -2.50 -7.42 2.78
N LYS A 37 -3.36 -8.23 3.38
CA LYS A 37 -2.99 -9.60 3.76
C LYS A 37 -2.56 -10.42 2.55
N LYS A 38 -3.28 -10.35 1.43
CA LYS A 38 -2.91 -11.04 0.19
C LYS A 38 -1.60 -10.53 -0.39
N ILE A 39 -1.40 -9.19 -0.41
CA ILE A 39 -0.17 -8.55 -0.87
C ILE A 39 1.02 -9.06 -0.05
N LEU A 40 0.94 -8.96 1.29
CA LEU A 40 2.03 -9.37 2.18
C LEU A 40 2.28 -10.88 2.14
N SER A 41 1.24 -11.70 1.99
CA SER A 41 1.40 -13.15 1.82
C SER A 41 2.09 -13.53 0.52
N SER A 42 1.90 -12.74 -0.54
CA SER A 42 2.62 -12.92 -1.81
C SER A 42 4.09 -12.56 -1.72
N ILE A 43 4.44 -11.58 -0.87
CA ILE A 43 5.81 -11.12 -0.66
C ILE A 43 6.55 -11.98 0.38
N PHE A 44 5.86 -12.39 1.44
CA PHE A 44 6.40 -13.11 2.60
C PHE A 44 5.67 -14.43 2.86
N PRO A 45 5.70 -15.40 1.95
CA PRO A 45 4.82 -16.58 2.01
C PRO A 45 5.05 -17.50 3.21
N SER A 46 6.22 -17.44 3.83
CA SER A 46 6.63 -18.38 4.90
C SER A 46 6.86 -17.73 6.26
N ARG A 47 6.54 -16.43 6.41
CA ARG A 47 6.86 -15.71 7.65
C ARG A 47 5.64 -15.58 8.57
N ALA A 48 5.80 -16.03 9.82
CA ALA A 48 4.81 -15.87 10.90
C ALA A 48 4.97 -14.52 11.62
N ILE A 49 5.09 -13.41 10.86
CA ILE A 49 5.21 -12.06 11.40
C ILE A 49 3.83 -11.40 11.39
N ALA A 50 3.47 -10.70 12.45
CA ALA A 50 2.31 -9.81 12.46
C ALA A 50 2.72 -8.46 11.87
N PHE A 51 2.03 -8.04 10.81
CA PHE A 51 2.25 -6.74 10.16
C PHE A 51 1.22 -5.72 10.63
N GLU A 52 1.67 -4.49 10.81
CA GLU A 52 0.81 -3.34 11.08
C GLU A 52 1.11 -2.25 10.06
N ILE A 53 0.06 -1.59 9.55
CA ILE A 53 0.12 -0.52 8.55
C ILE A 53 -0.95 0.52 8.84
N SER A 54 -0.65 1.81 8.62
CA SER A 54 -1.64 2.89 8.70
C SER A 54 -2.06 3.32 7.30
N ILE A 55 -3.35 3.53 7.10
CA ILE A 55 -3.91 4.00 5.83
C ILE A 55 -4.79 5.22 6.07
N LEU A 56 -4.50 6.29 5.33
CA LEU A 56 -5.30 7.50 5.26
C LEU A 56 -6.04 7.56 3.91
N LEU A 57 -7.36 7.50 3.96
CA LEU A 57 -8.23 7.69 2.80
C LEU A 57 -8.72 9.14 2.78
N THR A 58 -8.08 9.97 1.96
CA THR A 58 -8.29 11.42 1.93
C THR A 58 -8.72 11.91 0.53
N GLY A 59 -8.69 13.22 0.33
CA GLY A 59 -9.01 13.89 -0.94
C GLY A 59 -7.87 14.77 -1.42
N SER A 60 -8.06 15.35 -2.62
CA SER A 60 -7.04 16.14 -3.34
C SER A 60 -6.42 17.26 -2.52
N LYS A 61 -7.24 18.00 -1.76
CA LYS A 61 -6.72 19.15 -0.98
C LYS A 61 -5.69 18.72 0.06
N ASN A 62 -6.01 17.71 0.86
CA ASN A 62 -5.10 17.23 1.90
C ASN A 62 -3.92 16.47 1.29
N MET A 63 -4.15 15.67 0.24
CA MET A 63 -3.06 14.99 -0.46
C MET A 63 -2.03 15.97 -1.02
N LYS A 64 -2.47 17.10 -1.62
CA LYS A 64 -1.58 18.18 -2.06
C LYS A 64 -0.77 18.77 -0.90
N ASN A 65 -1.40 18.97 0.27
CA ASN A 65 -0.71 19.47 1.47
C ASN A 65 0.37 18.49 1.95
N LEU A 66 0.04 17.19 2.01
CA LEU A 66 1.00 16.14 2.38
C LEU A 66 2.17 16.07 1.40
N ASN A 67 1.89 16.12 0.09
CA ASN A 67 2.92 16.09 -0.95
C ASN A 67 3.84 17.32 -0.87
N LYS A 68 3.27 18.52 -0.64
CA LYS A 68 4.04 19.74 -0.41
C LYS A 68 4.90 19.65 0.86
N LYS A 69 4.32 19.16 1.97
CA LYS A 69 5.02 19.09 3.27
C LYS A 69 6.18 18.10 3.24
N PHE A 70 5.97 16.90 2.72
CA PHE A 70 6.92 15.80 2.84
C PHE A 70 7.82 15.61 1.62
N ARG A 71 7.33 15.91 0.40
CA ARG A 71 8.09 15.77 -0.84
C ARG A 71 8.47 17.09 -1.50
N LYS A 72 8.03 18.24 -0.94
CA LYS A 72 8.26 19.59 -1.50
C LYS A 72 7.61 19.81 -2.88
N ILE A 73 6.61 19.00 -3.22
CA ILE A 73 5.87 19.04 -4.49
C ILE A 73 4.49 19.62 -4.23
N ASN A 74 4.20 20.82 -4.74
CA ASN A 74 2.91 21.50 -4.55
C ASN A 74 1.85 21.03 -5.55
N LYS A 75 1.64 19.70 -5.63
CA LYS A 75 0.64 19.06 -6.51
C LYS A 75 -0.05 17.91 -5.77
N ASP A 76 -1.29 17.61 -6.17
CA ASP A 76 -1.99 16.39 -5.77
C ASP A 76 -1.34 15.16 -6.41
N THR A 77 -1.54 14.00 -5.82
CA THR A 77 -1.11 12.69 -6.33
C THR A 77 -2.09 11.62 -5.86
N ASP A 78 -2.03 10.45 -6.47
CA ASP A 78 -2.88 9.30 -6.15
C ASP A 78 -2.51 8.63 -4.82
N VAL A 79 -1.23 8.41 -4.59
CA VAL A 79 -0.71 7.72 -3.41
C VAL A 79 0.58 8.36 -2.90
N LEU A 80 0.72 8.39 -1.58
CA LEU A 80 1.97 8.72 -0.88
C LEU A 80 2.27 7.61 0.11
N SER A 81 3.52 7.18 0.17
CA SER A 81 4.00 6.16 1.10
C SER A 81 5.11 6.70 1.98
N PHE A 82 5.02 6.42 3.26
CA PHE A 82 5.95 6.87 4.30
C PHE A 82 6.46 5.64 5.06
N PRO A 83 7.57 5.03 4.63
CA PRO A 83 8.14 3.86 5.31
C PRO A 83 8.50 4.17 6.76
N ALA A 84 8.19 3.26 7.69
CA ALA A 84 8.58 3.39 9.10
C ALA A 84 10.09 3.26 9.29
N GLU A 85 10.76 2.47 8.43
CA GLU A 85 12.21 2.30 8.43
C GLU A 85 12.77 2.59 7.03
N GLU A 86 13.67 3.57 6.93
CA GLU A 86 14.30 3.92 5.66
C GLU A 86 15.31 2.86 5.19
N LYS A 87 15.24 2.52 3.90
CA LYS A 87 16.28 1.90 3.02
C LYS A 87 16.83 0.50 3.33
N ASN A 88 16.55 -0.16 4.46
CA ASN A 88 17.18 -1.46 4.76
C ASN A 88 16.23 -2.57 5.19
N PHE A 89 14.96 -2.50 4.76
CA PHE A 89 13.95 -3.49 5.15
C PHE A 89 14.40 -4.94 4.90
N PHE A 90 14.99 -5.23 3.74
CA PHE A 90 15.42 -6.59 3.40
C PHE A 90 16.75 -7.03 4.01
N LYS A 91 17.54 -6.09 4.56
CA LYS A 91 18.83 -6.39 5.21
C LYS A 91 18.70 -6.71 6.69
N LYS A 92 17.56 -6.39 7.30
CA LYS A 92 17.32 -6.67 8.72
C LYS A 92 16.84 -8.10 8.92
N ASP A 93 17.40 -8.76 9.90
CA ASP A 93 16.89 -10.03 10.37
C ASP A 93 15.62 -9.82 11.20
N PHE A 94 14.46 -10.06 10.57
CA PHE A 94 13.16 -9.96 11.22
C PHE A 94 12.75 -11.25 11.95
N THR A 95 13.62 -12.26 12.01
CA THR A 95 13.29 -13.57 12.62
C THR A 95 12.94 -13.44 14.09
N LEU A 96 13.47 -12.41 14.77
CA LEU A 96 13.21 -12.13 16.18
C LEU A 96 12.01 -11.19 16.42
N LYS A 97 11.50 -10.51 15.40
CA LYS A 97 10.36 -9.57 15.55
C LYS A 97 9.03 -10.30 15.38
N LYS A 98 8.23 -10.33 16.44
CA LYS A 98 6.85 -10.88 16.41
C LYS A 98 5.87 -9.94 15.70
N LYS A 99 6.13 -8.62 15.68
CA LYS A 99 5.29 -7.57 15.10
C LYS A 99 6.16 -6.53 14.39
N LEU A 100 5.71 -6.11 13.20
CA LEU A 100 6.40 -5.15 12.37
C LEU A 100 5.43 -4.07 11.86
N TYR A 101 5.70 -2.81 12.22
CA TYR A 101 5.04 -1.66 11.63
C TYR A 101 5.73 -1.28 10.31
N LEU A 102 4.95 -1.24 9.22
CA LEU A 102 5.49 -0.98 7.88
C LEU A 102 5.58 0.50 7.55
N GLY A 103 4.67 1.30 8.10
CA GLY A 103 4.56 2.73 7.82
C GLY A 103 3.15 3.15 7.40
N ASP A 104 3.06 4.31 6.73
CA ASP A 104 1.80 4.95 6.38
C ASP A 104 1.62 5.04 4.86
N ILE A 105 0.36 4.87 4.40
CA ILE A 105 -0.05 5.12 3.02
C ILE A 105 -1.21 6.11 3.03
N ALA A 106 -1.12 7.17 2.24
CA ALA A 106 -2.22 8.09 1.98
C ALA A 106 -2.71 7.93 0.53
N LEU A 107 -4.03 7.96 0.30
CA LEU A 107 -4.68 7.75 -1.00
C LEU A 107 -5.69 8.87 -1.27
N SER A 108 -5.65 9.46 -2.48
CA SER A 108 -6.52 10.58 -2.91
C SER A 108 -7.70 10.09 -3.75
N TYR A 109 -8.93 10.22 -3.23
CA TYR A 109 -10.14 9.80 -3.93
C TYR A 109 -10.32 10.50 -5.29
N GLN A 110 -10.21 11.83 -5.30
CA GLN A 110 -10.47 12.62 -6.50
C GLN A 110 -9.38 12.42 -7.55
N TYR A 111 -8.12 12.30 -7.15
CA TYR A 111 -7.04 12.06 -8.09
C TYR A 111 -7.18 10.70 -8.76
N ILE A 112 -7.46 9.65 -7.99
CA ILE A 112 -7.75 8.32 -8.53
C ILE A 112 -8.95 8.40 -9.48
N GLY A 113 -10.04 9.10 -9.09
CA GLY A 113 -11.21 9.29 -9.92
C GLY A 113 -10.94 10.01 -11.25
N ALA A 114 -9.99 10.95 -11.28
CA ALA A 114 -9.56 11.62 -12.51
C ALA A 114 -8.73 10.69 -13.42
N ILE A 115 -7.80 9.93 -12.83
CA ILE A 115 -6.94 9.01 -13.58
C ILE A 115 -7.73 7.88 -14.23
N ILE A 116 -8.66 7.24 -13.50
CA ILE A 116 -9.44 6.12 -14.06
C ILE A 116 -10.27 6.52 -15.27
N LYS A 117 -10.82 7.74 -15.27
CA LYS A 117 -11.54 8.30 -16.44
C LYS A 117 -10.61 8.46 -17.63
N LYS A 118 -9.39 8.94 -17.40
CA LYS A 118 -8.39 9.17 -18.44
C LYS A 118 -7.82 7.86 -19.01
N GLN A 119 -7.62 6.85 -18.17
CA GLN A 119 -7.03 5.58 -18.56
C GLN A 119 -8.05 4.50 -18.92
N ASN A 120 -9.34 4.76 -18.76
CA ASN A 120 -10.44 3.80 -18.98
C ASN A 120 -10.24 2.49 -18.20
N VAL A 121 -9.92 2.60 -16.91
CA VAL A 121 -9.76 1.46 -15.99
C VAL A 121 -10.78 1.55 -14.86
N SER A 122 -11.08 0.43 -14.19
CA SER A 122 -11.98 0.44 -13.05
C SER A 122 -11.33 1.11 -11.83
N PHE A 123 -12.18 1.71 -10.96
CA PHE A 123 -11.69 2.28 -9.70
C PHE A 123 -11.06 1.20 -8.82
N ASP A 124 -11.67 0.02 -8.76
CA ASP A 124 -11.20 -1.10 -7.95
C ASP A 124 -9.82 -1.58 -8.38
N ASP A 125 -9.59 -1.73 -9.69
CA ASP A 125 -8.29 -2.17 -10.22
C ASP A 125 -7.21 -1.13 -9.96
N TYR A 126 -7.52 0.15 -10.18
CA TYR A 126 -6.56 1.20 -9.91
C TYR A 126 -6.27 1.36 -8.41
N PHE A 127 -7.29 1.26 -7.57
CA PHE A 127 -7.14 1.30 -6.12
C PHE A 127 -6.26 0.15 -5.60
N LYS A 128 -6.53 -1.08 -6.04
CA LYS A 128 -5.68 -2.24 -5.73
C LYS A 128 -4.25 -2.04 -6.19
N LYS A 129 -4.05 -1.53 -7.41
CA LYS A 129 -2.72 -1.20 -7.93
C LYS A 129 -1.99 -0.22 -7.03
N MET A 130 -2.64 0.85 -6.59
CA MET A 130 -2.04 1.84 -5.68
C MET A 130 -1.73 1.27 -4.31
N LEU A 131 -2.54 0.34 -3.80
CA LEU A 131 -2.25 -0.39 -2.56
C LEU A 131 -0.98 -1.26 -2.70
N VAL A 132 -0.88 -2.02 -3.77
CA VAL A 132 0.33 -2.83 -4.06
C VAL A 132 1.55 -1.93 -4.15
N HIS A 133 1.46 -0.87 -4.97
CA HIS A 133 2.53 0.11 -5.17
C HIS A 133 3.00 0.74 -3.85
N GLY A 134 2.04 1.20 -3.03
CA GLY A 134 2.32 1.79 -1.73
C GLY A 134 3.00 0.81 -0.78
N VAL A 135 2.51 -0.43 -0.67
CA VAL A 135 3.12 -1.46 0.18
C VAL A 135 4.54 -1.80 -0.28
N LEU A 136 4.79 -1.88 -1.59
CA LEU A 136 6.13 -2.12 -2.13
C LEU A 136 7.11 -1.00 -1.73
N HIS A 137 6.68 0.26 -1.73
CA HIS A 137 7.49 1.37 -1.22
C HIS A 137 7.76 1.23 0.28
N LEU A 138 6.76 0.86 1.09
CA LEU A 138 6.96 0.68 2.54
C LEU A 138 8.00 -0.37 2.88
N ILE A 139 8.18 -1.37 2.03
CA ILE A 139 9.18 -2.43 2.22
C ILE A 139 10.50 -2.17 1.47
N GLY A 140 10.70 -0.95 0.96
CA GLY A 140 11.97 -0.48 0.42
C GLY A 140 12.18 -0.67 -1.07
N HIS A 141 11.13 -1.00 -1.86
CA HIS A 141 11.22 -0.92 -3.30
C HIS A 141 11.15 0.53 -3.77
N GLU A 142 12.01 0.88 -4.71
CA GLU A 142 12.08 2.21 -5.33
C GLU A 142 12.05 2.07 -6.85
N HIS A 143 11.82 3.19 -7.55
CA HIS A 143 11.80 3.25 -9.02
C HIS A 143 12.58 4.46 -9.57
N ASP A 144 13.58 4.90 -8.82
CA ASP A 144 14.48 6.03 -9.15
C ASP A 144 15.49 5.74 -10.26
N SER A 145 15.62 4.48 -10.68
CA SER A 145 16.41 4.05 -11.81
C SER A 145 15.62 3.05 -12.68
N PHE A 146 15.97 2.94 -13.97
CA PHE A 146 15.31 2.01 -14.89
C PHE A 146 15.33 0.56 -14.39
N LYS A 147 16.44 0.11 -13.81
CA LYS A 147 16.57 -1.25 -13.25
C LYS A 147 15.63 -1.47 -12.08
N LYS A 148 15.55 -0.51 -11.14
CA LYS A 148 14.65 -0.57 -9.98
C LYS A 148 13.20 -0.49 -10.42
N TYR A 149 12.86 0.42 -11.33
CA TYR A 149 11.53 0.52 -11.93
C TYR A 149 11.07 -0.81 -12.53
N LYS A 150 11.89 -1.42 -13.40
CA LYS A 150 11.55 -2.71 -14.04
C LYS A 150 11.34 -3.82 -13.02
N LYS A 151 12.19 -3.91 -11.99
CA LYS A 151 12.06 -4.91 -10.91
C LYS A 151 10.76 -4.70 -10.11
N MET A 152 10.47 -3.47 -9.71
CA MET A 152 9.26 -3.14 -8.95
C MET A 152 8.00 -3.39 -9.77
N ASN A 153 7.98 -2.98 -11.04
CA ASN A 153 6.84 -3.18 -11.95
C ASN A 153 6.53 -4.67 -12.18
N LEU A 154 7.54 -5.50 -12.38
CA LEU A 154 7.34 -6.96 -12.52
C LEU A 154 6.73 -7.58 -11.26
N LEU A 155 7.21 -7.16 -10.08
CA LEU A 155 6.69 -7.63 -8.80
C LEU A 155 5.25 -7.14 -8.58
N GLU A 156 4.96 -5.88 -8.87
CA GLU A 156 3.63 -5.27 -8.81
C GLU A 156 2.64 -6.06 -9.67
N GLN A 157 2.95 -6.30 -10.93
CA GLN A 157 2.10 -7.08 -11.84
C GLN A 157 1.86 -8.52 -11.35
N LYS A 158 2.91 -9.18 -10.82
CA LYS A 158 2.78 -10.53 -10.24
C LYS A 158 1.84 -10.54 -9.05
N ILE A 159 1.92 -9.55 -8.16
CA ILE A 159 1.06 -9.47 -6.98
C ILE A 159 -0.38 -9.16 -7.38
N ILE A 160 -0.60 -8.19 -8.29
CA ILE A 160 -1.94 -7.78 -8.74
C ILE A 160 -2.72 -8.98 -9.32
N ARG A 161 -2.08 -9.89 -10.03
CA ARG A 161 -2.72 -11.10 -10.58
C ARG A 161 -3.25 -12.06 -9.49
N ASN A 162 -2.76 -11.93 -8.26
CA ASN A 162 -3.06 -12.85 -7.15
C ASN A 162 -4.03 -12.27 -6.10
N ILE A 163 -4.49 -11.00 -6.28
CA ILE A 163 -5.34 -10.31 -5.28
C ILE A 163 -6.76 -9.92 -5.82
#